data_6c8f65c9bf950849396c241e00ec189d
#
_entry.id   6c8f65c9bf950849396c241e00ec189d
#
_cell.length_a   1.000
_cell.length_b   1.000
_cell.length_c   1.000
_cell.angle_alpha   90.00
_cell.angle_beta   90.00
_cell.angle_gamma   90.00
#
_symmetry.space_group_name_H-M   'P 1'
#
loop_
_entity.id
_entity.type
_entity.pdbx_description
1 polymer ?
#
loop_
_entity_poly.entity_id
_entity_poly.type
_entity_poly.pdbx_seq_one_letter_code
_entity_poly.pdbx_strand_id
1 'polypeptide(L)'
;MIKRYTRPAMGEIWSEDAKFRNWVTVEAAALRAKAAAGEFAATIPDQLESLVAVVAEEVDRLEREKTRHDMKAFLELTASQLPAELQPYWHDRMTSYDTEDTALGLQLRSSVQEIRKTLTGFMAALKTRALEHKYTPQIGRTHLVHAEPITFGVKLANWYAECFRHFVRLDYLEQRVSVGKLSGAVGMFTLDPEIEARTCESLGLKPVIATQIVSRDII
;
A
#
# COMPACT_ATOMS: atom_id res chain seq x y z
N MET A 1 2.72 -8.39 -12.54
CA MET A 1 2.68 -9.79 -11.98
C MET A 1 2.23 -10.80 -13.03
N ILE A 2 2.58 -12.08 -12.91
CA ILE A 2 2.14 -13.13 -13.84
C ILE A 2 0.69 -13.53 -13.50
N LYS A 3 -0.28 -13.15 -14.34
CA LYS A 3 -1.72 -13.31 -14.08
C LYS A 3 -2.13 -14.70 -13.58
N ARG A 4 -1.63 -15.78 -14.20
CA ARG A 4 -1.99 -17.18 -13.84
C ARG A 4 -1.51 -17.64 -12.45
N TYR A 5 -0.58 -16.88 -11.83
CA TYR A 5 -0.04 -17.17 -10.49
C TYR A 5 -0.47 -16.12 -9.45
N THR A 6 -1.30 -15.17 -9.86
CA THR A 6 -1.73 -14.06 -9.01
C THR A 6 -3.17 -14.26 -8.57
N ARG A 7 -3.43 -14.21 -7.28
CA ARG A 7 -4.81 -14.20 -6.76
C ARG A 7 -5.48 -12.87 -7.11
N PRO A 8 -6.77 -12.86 -7.46
CA PRO A 8 -7.45 -11.65 -7.94
C PRO A 8 -7.30 -10.45 -7.00
N ALA A 9 -7.52 -10.63 -5.70
CA ALA A 9 -7.42 -9.53 -4.72
C ALA A 9 -6.02 -8.91 -4.68
N MET A 10 -4.95 -9.73 -4.70
CA MET A 10 -3.58 -9.22 -4.73
C MET A 10 -3.26 -8.59 -6.09
N GLY A 11 -3.79 -9.16 -7.18
CA GLY A 11 -3.62 -8.63 -8.53
C GLY A 11 -4.24 -7.25 -8.70
N GLU A 12 -5.40 -7.01 -8.08
CA GLU A 12 -6.05 -5.70 -8.07
C GLU A 12 -5.21 -4.65 -7.32
N ILE A 13 -4.68 -4.98 -6.14
CA ILE A 13 -3.83 -4.06 -5.37
C ILE A 13 -2.61 -3.61 -6.17
N TRP A 14 -2.04 -4.50 -7.01
CA TRP A 14 -0.83 -4.25 -7.79
C TRP A 14 -1.11 -4.02 -9.29
N SER A 15 -2.34 -3.65 -9.65
CA SER A 15 -2.63 -3.21 -11.01
C SER A 15 -2.10 -1.79 -11.27
N GLU A 16 -1.84 -1.45 -12.54
CA GLU A 16 -1.48 -0.08 -12.90
C GLU A 16 -2.60 0.92 -12.56
N ASP A 17 -3.85 0.51 -12.75
CA ASP A 17 -5.00 1.33 -12.35
C ASP A 17 -5.03 1.61 -10.85
N ALA A 18 -4.70 0.61 -10.01
CA ALA A 18 -4.60 0.81 -8.57
C ALA A 18 -3.42 1.73 -8.19
N LYS A 19 -2.29 1.61 -8.87
CA LYS A 19 -1.14 2.52 -8.72
C LYS A 19 -1.57 3.97 -8.93
N PHE A 20 -2.20 4.27 -10.06
CA PHE A 20 -2.59 5.65 -10.38
C PHE A 20 -3.77 6.15 -9.53
N ARG A 21 -4.72 5.29 -9.16
CA ARG A 21 -5.74 5.66 -8.15
C ARG A 21 -5.12 6.07 -6.82
N ASN A 22 -4.10 5.35 -6.36
CA ASN A 22 -3.38 5.72 -5.13
C ASN A 22 -2.60 7.02 -5.30
N TRP A 23 -2.05 7.32 -6.47
CA TRP A 23 -1.42 8.62 -6.74
C TRP A 23 -2.45 9.76 -6.62
N VAL A 24 -3.61 9.64 -7.25
CA VAL A 24 -4.71 10.61 -7.08
C VAL A 24 -5.11 10.75 -5.61
N THR A 25 -5.18 9.64 -4.88
CA THR A 25 -5.52 9.65 -3.45
C THR A 25 -4.51 10.44 -2.63
N VAL A 26 -3.21 10.29 -2.89
CA VAL A 26 -2.15 11.04 -2.20
C VAL A 26 -2.21 12.54 -2.56
N GLU A 27 -2.36 12.87 -3.85
CA GLU A 27 -2.52 14.26 -4.30
C GLU A 27 -3.72 14.95 -3.64
N ALA A 28 -4.88 14.30 -3.62
CA ALA A 28 -6.09 14.82 -2.98
C ALA A 28 -5.91 14.99 -1.47
N ALA A 29 -5.23 14.05 -0.79
CA ALA A 29 -4.94 14.16 0.63
C ALA A 29 -4.00 15.33 0.94
N ALA A 30 -2.97 15.56 0.12
CA ALA A 30 -2.07 16.70 0.24
C ALA A 30 -2.80 18.03 0.03
N LEU A 31 -3.70 18.09 -0.97
CA LEU A 31 -4.55 19.25 -1.19
C LEU A 31 -5.45 19.56 0.01
N ARG A 32 -6.07 18.55 0.61
CA ARG A 32 -6.90 18.73 1.83
C ARG A 32 -6.08 19.24 3.01
N ALA A 33 -4.86 18.73 3.18
CA ALA A 33 -3.95 19.20 4.23
C ALA A 33 -3.56 20.68 4.02
N LYS A 34 -3.24 21.08 2.79
CA LYS A 34 -2.95 22.49 2.41
C LYS A 34 -4.16 23.41 2.64
N ALA A 35 -5.35 22.98 2.21
CA ALA A 35 -6.58 23.74 2.46
C ALA A 35 -6.87 23.90 3.96
N ALA A 36 -6.66 22.86 4.76
CA ALA A 36 -6.79 22.92 6.22
C ALA A 36 -5.73 23.83 6.87
N ALA A 37 -4.57 24.02 6.24
CA ALA A 37 -3.57 25.00 6.64
C ALA A 37 -3.90 26.44 6.16
N GLY A 38 -4.99 26.64 5.44
CA GLY A 38 -5.46 27.96 4.99
C GLY A 38 -4.80 28.46 3.72
N GLU A 39 -4.11 27.62 2.95
CA GLU A 39 -3.44 28.04 1.71
C GLU A 39 -4.44 28.43 0.60
N PHE A 40 -5.63 27.81 0.60
CA PHE A 40 -6.72 28.08 -0.35
C PHE A 40 -8.08 27.59 0.20
N ALA A 41 -9.15 27.84 -0.56
CA ALA A 41 -10.51 27.50 -0.14
C ALA A 41 -10.69 25.98 0.04
N ALA A 42 -11.40 25.59 1.10
CA ALA A 42 -11.65 24.19 1.46
C ALA A 42 -12.42 23.38 0.41
N THR A 43 -13.05 24.05 -0.57
CA THR A 43 -13.78 23.40 -1.65
C THR A 43 -12.89 22.95 -2.83
N ILE A 44 -11.66 23.49 -2.95
CA ILE A 44 -10.76 23.21 -4.06
C ILE A 44 -10.34 21.74 -4.14
N PRO A 45 -9.97 21.03 -3.03
CA PRO A 45 -9.61 19.63 -3.09
C PRO A 45 -10.69 18.74 -3.69
N ASP A 46 -11.93 18.92 -3.28
CA ASP A 46 -13.05 18.09 -3.74
C ASP A 46 -13.39 18.39 -5.21
N GLN A 47 -13.26 19.64 -5.64
CA GLN A 47 -13.41 20.03 -7.05
C GLN A 47 -12.35 19.35 -7.91
N LEU A 48 -11.07 19.39 -7.49
CA LEU A 48 -9.97 18.76 -8.22
C LEU A 48 -10.12 17.25 -8.30
N GLU A 49 -10.41 16.59 -7.18
CA GLU A 49 -10.57 15.14 -7.14
C GLU A 49 -11.74 14.65 -7.99
N SER A 50 -12.85 15.40 -8.05
CA SER A 50 -14.02 15.04 -8.88
C SER A 50 -13.80 15.14 -10.37
N LEU A 51 -12.83 15.95 -10.80
CA LEU A 51 -12.51 16.17 -12.22
C LEU A 51 -11.44 15.21 -12.74
N VAL A 52 -10.62 14.65 -11.86
CA VAL A 52 -9.47 13.81 -12.26
C VAL A 52 -9.88 12.36 -12.41
N ALA A 53 -9.74 11.84 -13.63
CA ALA A 53 -9.86 10.42 -13.94
C ALA A 53 -8.57 9.93 -14.61
N VAL A 54 -8.05 8.79 -14.17
CA VAL A 54 -6.82 8.24 -14.70
C VAL A 54 -7.09 6.88 -15.33
N VAL A 55 -6.64 6.72 -16.56
CA VAL A 55 -6.63 5.48 -17.32
C VAL A 55 -5.18 5.09 -17.55
N ALA A 56 -4.75 3.95 -17.04
CA ALA A 56 -3.35 3.53 -17.03
C ALA A 56 -2.75 3.50 -18.44
N GLU A 57 -3.48 3.02 -19.43
CA GLU A 57 -3.03 2.96 -20.83
C GLU A 57 -2.71 4.35 -21.42
N GLU A 58 -3.44 5.38 -20.99
CA GLU A 58 -3.19 6.75 -21.45
C GLU A 58 -1.92 7.34 -20.83
N VAL A 59 -1.67 7.04 -19.55
CA VAL A 59 -0.42 7.42 -18.88
C VAL A 59 0.76 6.74 -19.56
N ASP A 60 0.68 5.42 -19.78
CA ASP A 60 1.69 4.64 -20.49
C ASP A 60 1.97 5.19 -21.91
N ARG A 61 0.91 5.59 -22.62
CA ARG A 61 1.04 6.18 -23.97
C ARG A 61 1.79 7.50 -23.90
N LEU A 62 1.39 8.41 -23.01
CA LEU A 62 2.04 9.71 -22.83
C LEU A 62 3.49 9.56 -22.39
N GLU A 63 3.79 8.62 -21.51
CA GLU A 63 5.15 8.34 -21.09
C GLU A 63 6.02 7.91 -22.27
N ARG A 64 5.58 6.92 -23.06
CA ARG A 64 6.34 6.42 -24.22
C ARG A 64 6.52 7.45 -25.33
N GLU A 65 5.47 8.22 -25.63
CA GLU A 65 5.47 9.11 -26.79
C GLU A 65 6.07 10.50 -26.51
N LYS A 66 5.91 11.00 -25.26
CA LYS A 66 6.18 12.40 -24.97
C LYS A 66 7.10 12.62 -23.76
N THR A 67 6.70 12.16 -22.58
CA THR A 67 7.29 12.63 -21.34
C THR A 67 8.54 11.87 -20.93
N ARG A 68 8.67 10.60 -21.29
CA ARG A 68 9.73 9.68 -20.86
C ARG A 68 9.87 9.57 -19.34
N HIS A 69 8.77 9.85 -18.62
CA HIS A 69 8.69 9.83 -17.17
C HIS A 69 7.23 9.65 -16.77
N ASP A 70 6.93 8.60 -16.00
CA ASP A 70 5.58 8.20 -15.63
C ASP A 70 4.83 9.26 -14.81
N MET A 71 5.49 9.85 -13.79
CA MET A 71 4.87 10.94 -13.01
C MET A 71 4.56 12.15 -13.88
N LYS A 72 5.43 12.52 -14.82
CA LYS A 72 5.13 13.61 -15.75
C LYS A 72 3.95 13.29 -16.67
N ALA A 73 3.86 12.04 -17.12
CA ALA A 73 2.73 11.58 -17.94
C ALA A 73 1.42 11.65 -17.15
N PHE A 74 1.44 11.16 -15.91
CA PHE A 74 0.31 11.24 -14.98
C PHE A 74 -0.13 12.69 -14.74
N LEU A 75 0.81 13.58 -14.43
CA LEU A 75 0.51 14.99 -14.18
C LEU A 75 0.00 15.71 -15.43
N GLU A 76 0.54 15.42 -16.61
CA GLU A 76 0.06 16.01 -17.86
C GLU A 76 -1.36 15.54 -18.18
N LEU A 77 -1.64 14.24 -18.02
CA LEU A 77 -2.99 13.69 -18.22
C LEU A 77 -4.00 14.32 -17.27
N THR A 78 -3.67 14.36 -15.98
CA THR A 78 -4.57 14.87 -14.94
C THR A 78 -4.77 16.38 -15.05
N ALA A 79 -3.69 17.16 -15.25
CA ALA A 79 -3.79 18.60 -15.44
C ALA A 79 -4.61 18.99 -16.67
N SER A 80 -4.58 18.21 -17.76
CA SER A 80 -5.37 18.47 -18.95
C SER A 80 -6.89 18.39 -18.72
N GLN A 81 -7.30 17.74 -17.66
CA GLN A 81 -8.72 17.59 -17.25
C GLN A 81 -9.20 18.74 -16.35
N LEU A 82 -8.26 19.54 -15.84
CA LEU A 82 -8.55 20.60 -14.89
C LEU A 82 -8.72 21.95 -15.60
N PRO A 83 -9.70 22.78 -15.17
CA PRO A 83 -9.76 24.19 -15.56
C PRO A 83 -8.44 24.90 -15.27
N ALA A 84 -8.08 25.86 -16.12
CA ALA A 84 -6.78 26.55 -16.05
C ALA A 84 -6.51 27.19 -14.67
N GLU A 85 -7.57 27.72 -14.03
CA GLU A 85 -7.51 28.33 -12.71
C GLU A 85 -7.25 27.31 -11.56
N LEU A 86 -7.51 26.02 -11.78
CA LEU A 86 -7.29 24.95 -10.79
C LEU A 86 -5.95 24.22 -10.99
N GLN A 87 -5.38 24.24 -12.18
CA GLN A 87 -4.12 23.54 -12.47
C GLN A 87 -2.97 23.90 -11.51
N PRO A 88 -2.76 25.16 -11.08
CA PRO A 88 -1.66 25.52 -10.20
C PRO A 88 -1.69 24.86 -8.82
N TYR A 89 -2.83 24.35 -8.36
CA TYR A 89 -2.94 23.68 -7.07
C TYR A 89 -2.54 22.21 -7.13
N TRP A 90 -2.65 21.58 -8.32
CA TRP A 90 -2.35 20.15 -8.49
C TRP A 90 -0.84 19.91 -8.46
N HIS A 91 -0.38 18.98 -7.62
CA HIS A 91 1.04 18.67 -7.40
C HIS A 91 1.91 19.88 -6.99
N ASP A 92 1.30 20.94 -6.46
CA ASP A 92 2.02 22.15 -6.07
C ASP A 92 3.07 21.88 -4.99
N ARG A 93 4.31 22.30 -5.26
CA ARG A 93 5.49 22.16 -4.36
C ARG A 93 5.80 20.72 -3.95
N MET A 94 5.25 19.71 -4.62
CA MET A 94 5.57 18.30 -4.42
C MET A 94 6.59 17.81 -5.44
N THR A 95 7.19 16.66 -5.16
CA THR A 95 8.05 15.94 -6.09
C THR A 95 7.49 14.54 -6.33
N SER A 96 7.93 13.88 -7.42
CA SER A 96 7.43 12.55 -7.81
C SER A 96 7.35 11.58 -6.63
N TYR A 97 8.42 11.44 -5.86
CA TYR A 97 8.46 10.49 -4.75
C TYR A 97 7.66 10.90 -3.49
N ASP A 98 7.18 12.12 -3.41
CA ASP A 98 6.18 12.48 -2.39
C ASP A 98 4.86 11.74 -2.68
N THR A 99 4.51 11.60 -3.94
CA THR A 99 3.32 10.86 -4.38
C THR A 99 3.59 9.37 -4.52
N GLU A 100 4.67 8.98 -5.22
CA GLU A 100 4.96 7.58 -5.55
C GLU A 100 5.21 6.72 -4.31
N ASP A 101 6.11 7.13 -3.41
CA ASP A 101 6.46 6.34 -2.24
C ASP A 101 5.35 6.33 -1.19
N THR A 102 4.60 7.44 -1.05
CA THR A 102 3.43 7.49 -0.16
C THR A 102 2.32 6.57 -0.67
N ALA A 103 2.08 6.55 -1.99
CA ALA A 103 1.15 5.62 -2.62
C ALA A 103 1.62 4.16 -2.52
N LEU A 104 2.92 3.90 -2.64
CA LEU A 104 3.49 2.57 -2.41
C LEU A 104 3.25 2.10 -0.97
N GLY A 105 3.36 2.99 0.02
CA GLY A 105 2.99 2.69 1.41
C GLY A 105 1.53 2.22 1.54
N LEU A 106 0.59 2.84 0.82
CA LEU A 106 -0.81 2.42 0.75
C LEU A 106 -0.97 1.02 0.14
N GLN A 107 -0.27 0.74 -0.97
CA GLN A 107 -0.33 -0.56 -1.64
C GLN A 107 0.27 -1.69 -0.77
N LEU A 108 1.39 -1.43 -0.12
CA LEU A 108 2.04 -2.38 0.80
C LEU A 108 1.15 -2.68 2.00
N ARG A 109 0.57 -1.66 2.63
CA ARG A 109 -0.39 -1.85 3.72
C ARG A 109 -1.58 -2.70 3.29
N SER A 110 -2.17 -2.40 2.14
CA SER A 110 -3.29 -3.17 1.59
C SER A 110 -2.89 -4.63 1.31
N SER A 111 -1.66 -4.86 0.84
CA SER A 111 -1.12 -6.21 0.61
C SER A 111 -0.97 -6.99 1.91
N VAL A 112 -0.44 -6.36 2.97
CA VAL A 112 -0.32 -6.99 4.31
C VAL A 112 -1.70 -7.34 4.87
N GLN A 113 -2.68 -6.46 4.70
CA GLN A 113 -4.06 -6.71 5.15
C GLN A 113 -4.71 -7.88 4.41
N GLU A 114 -4.51 -8.02 3.10
CA GLU A 114 -5.03 -9.17 2.32
C GLU A 114 -4.34 -10.48 2.72
N ILE A 115 -3.03 -10.47 2.99
CA ILE A 115 -2.30 -11.63 3.51
C ILE A 115 -2.84 -12.01 4.90
N ARG A 116 -3.02 -11.04 5.78
CA ARG A 116 -3.58 -11.24 7.13
C ARG A 116 -4.96 -11.88 7.08
N LYS A 117 -5.85 -11.37 6.23
CA LYS A 117 -7.19 -11.92 6.01
C LYS A 117 -7.14 -13.39 5.59
N THR A 118 -6.27 -13.71 4.63
CA THR A 118 -6.09 -15.08 4.14
C THR A 118 -5.52 -16.00 5.23
N LEU A 119 -4.51 -15.54 5.98
CA LEU A 119 -3.90 -16.28 7.08
C LEU A 119 -4.91 -16.56 8.20
N THR A 120 -5.77 -15.60 8.54
CA THR A 120 -6.84 -15.78 9.53
C THR A 120 -7.78 -16.91 9.13
N GLY A 121 -8.20 -16.95 7.87
CA GLY A 121 -9.03 -18.05 7.35
C GLY A 121 -8.35 -19.40 7.41
N PHE A 122 -7.06 -19.47 7.05
CA PHE A 122 -6.26 -20.68 7.14
C PHE A 122 -6.08 -21.16 8.59
N MET A 123 -5.80 -20.24 9.51
CA MET A 123 -5.70 -20.57 10.95
C MET A 123 -7.02 -21.10 11.51
N ALA A 124 -8.16 -20.55 11.12
CA ALA A 124 -9.47 -21.06 11.50
C ALA A 124 -9.68 -22.51 11.04
N ALA A 125 -9.33 -22.81 9.79
CA ALA A 125 -9.39 -24.17 9.25
C ALA A 125 -8.45 -25.13 9.99
N LEU A 126 -7.20 -24.72 10.25
CA LEU A 126 -6.24 -25.52 11.04
C LEU A 126 -6.75 -25.82 12.44
N LYS A 127 -7.31 -24.82 13.12
CA LYS A 127 -7.89 -25.01 14.47
C LYS A 127 -9.01 -26.03 14.46
N THR A 128 -9.96 -25.90 13.52
CA THR A 128 -11.09 -26.81 13.40
C THR A 128 -10.61 -28.25 13.16
N ARG A 129 -9.71 -28.43 12.19
CA ARG A 129 -9.18 -29.76 11.85
C ARG A 129 -8.29 -30.35 12.95
N ALA A 130 -7.52 -29.51 13.65
CA ALA A 130 -6.71 -29.97 14.79
C ALA A 130 -7.58 -30.53 15.91
N LEU A 131 -8.69 -29.90 16.24
CA LEU A 131 -9.64 -30.37 17.24
C LEU A 131 -10.37 -31.65 16.81
N GLU A 132 -10.81 -31.72 15.55
CA GLU A 132 -11.45 -32.90 14.98
C GLU A 132 -10.54 -34.13 15.04
N HIS A 133 -9.25 -33.96 14.70
CA HIS A 133 -8.26 -35.04 14.66
C HIS A 133 -7.41 -35.14 15.93
N LYS A 134 -7.89 -34.61 17.06
CA LYS A 134 -7.17 -34.59 18.33
C LYS A 134 -6.68 -35.97 18.75
N TYR A 135 -7.47 -37.01 18.48
CA TYR A 135 -7.17 -38.42 18.86
C TYR A 135 -6.89 -39.32 17.64
N THR A 136 -6.83 -38.80 16.43
CA THR A 136 -6.53 -39.61 15.25
C THR A 136 -5.06 -39.98 15.24
N PRO A 137 -4.71 -41.28 15.37
CA PRO A 137 -3.32 -41.70 15.45
C PRO A 137 -2.61 -41.50 14.11
N GLN A 138 -1.37 -41.08 14.20
CA GLN A 138 -0.46 -40.89 13.07
C GLN A 138 0.94 -41.35 13.51
N ILE A 139 1.71 -41.94 12.59
CA ILE A 139 3.10 -42.24 12.87
C ILE A 139 3.96 -40.95 12.85
N GLY A 140 4.72 -40.70 13.91
CA GLY A 140 5.80 -39.73 13.89
C GLY A 140 6.96 -40.20 13.01
N ARG A 141 7.77 -39.30 12.50
CA ARG A 141 8.96 -39.59 11.70
C ARG A 141 10.13 -38.73 12.13
N THR A 142 11.27 -39.38 12.29
CA THR A 142 12.58 -38.74 12.45
C THR A 142 13.53 -39.37 11.44
N HIS A 143 14.45 -38.63 10.86
CA HIS A 143 15.38 -39.13 9.85
C HIS A 143 14.71 -39.91 8.70
N LEU A 144 13.48 -39.53 8.35
CA LEU A 144 12.63 -40.18 7.31
C LEU A 144 12.20 -41.62 7.67
N VAL A 145 12.46 -42.11 8.90
CA VAL A 145 12.02 -43.41 9.40
C VAL A 145 10.86 -43.26 10.41
N HIS A 146 10.13 -44.34 10.65
CA HIS A 146 9.05 -44.38 11.64
C HIS A 146 9.62 -44.21 13.05
N ALA A 147 8.98 -43.33 13.83
CA ALA A 147 9.28 -43.09 15.23
C ALA A 147 8.03 -43.38 16.09
N GLU A 148 7.88 -42.71 17.21
CA GLU A 148 6.74 -42.86 18.09
C GLU A 148 5.41 -42.42 17.45
N PRO A 149 4.29 -43.03 17.87
CA PRO A 149 2.96 -42.56 17.48
C PRO A 149 2.69 -41.14 18.01
N ILE A 150 2.11 -40.31 17.16
CA ILE A 150 1.55 -39.00 17.51
C ILE A 150 0.09 -38.92 17.08
N THR A 151 -0.56 -37.78 17.24
CA THR A 151 -1.87 -37.57 16.64
C THR A 151 -1.78 -36.57 15.45
N PHE A 152 -2.67 -36.74 14.48
CA PHE A 152 -2.76 -35.82 13.37
C PHE A 152 -3.14 -34.42 13.87
N GLY A 153 -3.98 -34.31 14.91
CA GLY A 153 -4.32 -33.03 15.54
C GLY A 153 -3.12 -32.28 16.08
N VAL A 154 -2.15 -32.95 16.69
CA VAL A 154 -0.90 -32.34 17.18
C VAL A 154 -0.08 -31.77 16.04
N LYS A 155 0.02 -32.47 14.92
CA LYS A 155 0.69 -31.95 13.71
C LYS A 155 0.04 -30.66 13.23
N LEU A 156 -1.29 -30.61 13.15
CA LEU A 156 -2.03 -29.43 12.71
C LEU A 156 -1.94 -28.28 13.73
N ALA A 157 -1.92 -28.60 15.03
CA ALA A 157 -1.71 -27.61 16.09
C ALA A 157 -0.33 -26.94 15.99
N ASN A 158 0.71 -27.69 15.61
CA ASN A 158 2.02 -27.11 15.36
C ASN A 158 2.01 -26.12 14.21
N TRP A 159 1.34 -26.45 13.10
CA TRP A 159 1.18 -25.49 11.99
C TRP A 159 0.35 -24.26 12.38
N TYR A 160 -0.70 -24.44 13.19
CA TYR A 160 -1.45 -23.32 13.75
C TYR A 160 -0.56 -22.38 14.57
N ALA A 161 0.29 -22.94 15.45
CA ALA A 161 1.21 -22.16 16.26
C ALA A 161 2.26 -21.39 15.40
N GLU A 162 2.71 -21.98 14.29
CA GLU A 162 3.57 -21.31 13.32
C GLU A 162 2.84 -20.14 12.65
N CYS A 163 1.62 -20.37 12.15
CA CYS A 163 0.79 -19.34 11.55
C CYS A 163 0.50 -18.20 12.53
N PHE A 164 0.28 -18.48 13.81
CA PHE A 164 0.10 -17.45 14.83
C PHE A 164 1.35 -16.57 14.98
N ARG A 165 2.55 -17.15 14.97
CA ARG A 165 3.79 -16.36 14.98
C ARG A 165 3.93 -15.49 13.71
N HIS A 166 3.49 -15.98 12.54
CA HIS A 166 3.44 -15.17 11.31
C HIS A 166 2.41 -14.05 11.41
N PHE A 167 1.26 -14.30 12.01
CA PHE A 167 0.23 -13.28 12.23
C PHE A 167 0.78 -12.10 13.06
N VAL A 168 1.53 -12.40 14.14
CA VAL A 168 2.21 -11.36 14.94
C VAL A 168 3.26 -10.59 14.13
N ARG A 169 4.01 -11.28 13.24
CA ARG A 169 4.97 -10.61 12.35
C ARG A 169 4.28 -9.68 11.35
N LEU A 170 3.10 -10.04 10.86
CA LEU A 170 2.31 -9.18 9.95
C LEU A 170 1.85 -7.91 10.64
N ASP A 171 1.51 -7.94 11.94
CA ASP A 171 1.19 -6.73 12.71
C ASP A 171 2.38 -5.74 12.74
N TYR A 172 3.57 -6.27 12.99
CA TYR A 172 4.78 -5.46 12.97
C TYR A 172 5.09 -4.92 11.56
N LEU A 173 4.96 -5.78 10.54
CA LEU A 173 5.20 -5.39 9.14
C LEU A 173 4.24 -4.30 8.69
N GLU A 174 2.94 -4.41 9.02
CA GLU A 174 1.94 -3.39 8.66
C GLU A 174 2.30 -2.03 9.23
N GLN A 175 2.76 -1.98 10.47
CA GLN A 175 3.20 -0.72 11.09
C GLN A 175 4.43 -0.12 10.41
N ARG A 176 5.34 -0.97 9.93
CA ARG A 176 6.56 -0.52 9.24
C ARG A 176 6.29 0.04 7.85
N VAL A 177 5.46 -0.65 7.07
CA VAL A 177 5.19 -0.24 5.68
C VAL A 177 4.12 0.84 5.56
N SER A 178 3.37 1.13 6.65
CA SER A 178 2.36 2.19 6.67
C SER A 178 3.00 3.56 6.90
N VAL A 179 3.83 3.97 5.94
CA VAL A 179 4.58 5.23 6.00
C VAL A 179 4.37 6.05 4.72
N GLY A 180 4.57 7.35 4.84
CA GLY A 180 4.55 8.28 3.72
C GLY A 180 5.56 9.40 3.92
N LYS A 181 5.83 10.15 2.88
CA LYS A 181 6.70 11.32 2.89
C LYS A 181 6.17 12.41 1.96
N LEU A 182 6.26 13.66 2.38
CA LEU A 182 6.06 14.85 1.55
C LEU A 182 7.18 15.89 1.82
N SER A 183 8.38 15.41 2.01
CA SER A 183 9.55 16.22 2.37
C SER A 183 10.30 16.83 1.19
N GLY A 184 9.75 16.71 -0.04
CA GLY A 184 10.35 17.24 -1.25
C GLY A 184 11.49 16.39 -1.81
N ALA A 185 12.17 16.91 -2.83
CA ALA A 185 13.14 16.16 -3.64
C ALA A 185 14.40 15.72 -2.91
N VAL A 186 14.76 16.37 -1.81
CA VAL A 186 16.00 16.10 -1.04
C VAL A 186 15.75 16.07 0.49
N GLY A 187 14.50 16.04 0.93
CA GLY A 187 14.14 15.96 2.34
C GLY A 187 14.25 17.30 3.11
N MET A 188 14.31 18.41 2.40
CA MET A 188 14.45 19.74 3.00
C MET A 188 13.14 20.54 3.07
N PHE A 189 12.03 19.89 2.78
CA PHE A 189 10.67 20.42 2.82
C PHE A 189 10.44 21.66 1.94
N THR A 190 9.74 21.46 0.84
CA THR A 190 9.14 22.54 0.05
C THR A 190 7.75 22.91 0.56
N LEU A 191 7.14 22.02 1.33
CA LEU A 191 5.88 22.19 2.06
C LEU A 191 6.17 22.34 3.56
N ASP A 192 5.24 22.93 4.31
CA ASP A 192 5.30 22.90 5.76
C ASP A 192 5.25 21.43 6.25
N PRO A 193 6.13 21.00 7.18
CA PRO A 193 6.10 19.65 7.75
C PRO A 193 4.74 19.23 8.34
N GLU A 194 3.93 20.19 8.79
CA GLU A 194 2.58 19.93 9.26
C GLU A 194 1.66 19.42 8.14
N ILE A 195 1.90 19.82 6.89
CA ILE A 195 1.15 19.30 5.72
C ILE A 195 1.48 17.83 5.48
N GLU A 196 2.76 17.43 5.61
CA GLU A 196 3.15 16.03 5.56
C GLU A 196 2.44 15.21 6.66
N ALA A 197 2.49 15.71 7.90
CA ALA A 197 1.88 15.03 9.04
C ALA A 197 0.38 14.81 8.83
N ARG A 198 -0.37 15.85 8.46
CA ARG A 198 -1.82 15.79 8.19
C ARG A 198 -2.16 14.90 6.99
N THR A 199 -1.37 14.98 5.93
CA THR A 199 -1.55 14.11 4.76
C THR A 199 -1.40 12.65 5.13
N CYS A 200 -0.30 12.30 5.80
CA CYS A 200 -0.05 10.94 6.26
C CYS A 200 -1.14 10.44 7.20
N GLU A 201 -1.54 11.25 8.19
CA GLU A 201 -2.61 10.91 9.14
C GLU A 201 -3.93 10.62 8.42
N SER A 202 -4.33 11.47 7.48
CA SER A 202 -5.58 11.29 6.70
C SER A 202 -5.59 10.01 5.88
N LEU A 203 -4.41 9.54 5.45
CA LEU A 203 -4.21 8.31 4.72
C LEU A 203 -4.03 7.08 5.64
N GLY A 204 -3.98 7.28 6.96
CA GLY A 204 -3.65 6.22 7.93
C GLY A 204 -2.21 5.76 7.83
N LEU A 205 -1.31 6.64 7.40
CA LEU A 205 0.14 6.46 7.34
C LEU A 205 0.84 7.28 8.42
N LYS A 206 2.13 7.04 8.60
CA LYS A 206 2.98 7.85 9.48
C LYS A 206 4.07 8.54 8.65
N PRO A 207 4.40 9.80 8.92
CA PRO A 207 5.55 10.43 8.31
C PRO A 207 6.83 9.66 8.63
N VAL A 208 7.73 9.57 7.67
CA VAL A 208 9.04 8.92 7.86
C VAL A 208 10.16 9.86 7.41
N ILE A 209 11.26 9.85 8.14
CA ILE A 209 12.45 10.62 7.73
C ILE A 209 12.97 10.04 6.42
N ALA A 210 12.98 10.89 5.40
CA ALA A 210 13.43 10.52 4.06
C ALA A 210 14.15 11.71 3.41
N THR A 211 15.09 11.42 2.54
CA THR A 211 15.68 12.42 1.64
C THR A 211 14.85 12.48 0.36
N GLN A 212 15.29 11.82 -0.70
CA GLN A 212 14.53 11.75 -1.95
C GLN A 212 13.40 10.70 -1.88
N ILE A 213 13.73 9.51 -1.40
CA ILE A 213 12.86 8.33 -1.35
C ILE A 213 12.74 7.81 0.08
N VAL A 214 11.66 7.10 0.37
CA VAL A 214 11.56 6.30 1.59
C VAL A 214 12.64 5.22 1.56
N SER A 215 13.30 5.00 2.68
CA SER A 215 14.37 4.02 2.77
C SER A 215 13.87 2.61 2.42
N ARG A 216 14.54 1.90 1.51
CA ARG A 216 14.08 0.61 0.95
C ARG A 216 14.18 -0.57 1.91
N ASP A 217 14.73 -0.36 3.11
CA ASP A 217 14.60 -1.32 4.23
C ASP A 217 13.24 -1.22 4.95
N ILE A 218 12.48 -0.16 4.70
CA ILE A 218 11.14 0.07 5.27
C ILE A 218 10.07 -0.47 4.33
N ILE A 219 10.21 -0.22 3.01
CA ILE A 219 9.23 -0.56 1.97
C ILE A 219 9.83 -1.40 0.86
#